data_d6331e3c328feeb2c821630afb89f47d
#
_entry.id   d6331e3c328feeb2c821630afb89f47d
#
_cell.length_a   1.000
_cell.length_b   1.000
_cell.length_c   1.000
_cell.angle_alpha   90.00
_cell.angle_beta   90.00
_cell.angle_gamma   90.00
#
_symmetry.space_group_name_H-M   'P 1'
#
loop_
_entity.id
_entity.type
_entity.pdbx_description
1 polymer ?
#
loop_
_entity_poly.entity_id
_entity_poly.type
_entity_poly.pdbx_seq_one_letter_code
_entity_poly.pdbx_strand_id
1 'polypeptide(L)'
;DLGENIRIGDGKCAIMAGPCSIENEEQVEKTVAFLRAQGVRMMRGGVFKPRSSPYAFRGSGIDGLKMFANSCRKAGIKIITEVMQVEQIDQMYEYVDIFQVGARNALNFNLLDALGKTDKPVLLKRGMSGTIEELLSAAEYVFSNGNEQIILCERGIRTYEKAYRNTLDLNAVPILKEKSHLPVVVDP
;
A
#
# COMPACT_ATOMS: atom_id res chain seq x y z
N ASP A 1 -2.29 -7.90 12.24
CA ASP A 1 -1.92 -7.16 13.45
C ASP A 1 -0.55 -6.52 13.24
N LEU A 2 -0.42 -5.24 13.51
CA LEU A 2 0.84 -4.48 13.34
C LEU A 2 1.55 -4.20 14.68
N GLY A 3 1.07 -4.84 15.75
CA GLY A 3 1.51 -4.54 17.11
C GLY A 3 0.92 -3.24 17.66
N GLU A 4 1.22 -2.92 18.93
CA GLU A 4 0.79 -1.68 19.60
C GLU A 4 -0.72 -1.39 19.49
N ASN A 5 -1.57 -2.42 19.42
CA ASN A 5 -3.03 -2.34 19.23
C ASN A 5 -3.46 -1.75 17.88
N ILE A 6 -2.60 -1.80 16.85
CA ILE A 6 -2.95 -1.40 15.49
C ILE A 6 -3.37 -2.66 14.72
N ARG A 7 -4.65 -2.74 14.38
CA ARG A 7 -5.24 -3.86 13.63
C ARG A 7 -6.00 -3.37 12.42
N ILE A 8 -5.99 -4.18 11.38
CA ILE A 8 -6.75 -3.98 10.14
C ILE A 8 -7.65 -5.19 9.97
N GLY A 9 -8.96 -4.99 9.77
CA GLY A 9 -9.92 -6.08 9.59
C GLY A 9 -10.52 -6.62 10.90
N ASP A 10 -10.45 -5.85 12.00
CA ASP A 10 -11.02 -6.21 13.31
C ASP A 10 -12.47 -5.69 13.53
N GLY A 11 -13.16 -5.33 12.45
CA GLY A 11 -14.51 -4.75 12.51
C GLY A 11 -14.51 -3.23 12.70
N LYS A 12 -13.35 -2.59 12.85
CA LYS A 12 -13.21 -1.14 12.94
C LYS A 12 -12.65 -0.55 11.65
N CYS A 13 -12.95 0.72 11.42
CA CYS A 13 -12.36 1.46 10.31
C CYS A 13 -10.93 1.89 10.66
N ALA A 14 -9.95 1.39 9.91
CA ALA A 14 -8.55 1.77 10.03
C ALA A 14 -8.23 2.86 9.00
N ILE A 15 -7.72 4.01 9.46
CA ILE A 15 -7.36 5.13 8.58
C ILE A 15 -5.88 5.08 8.25
N MET A 16 -5.57 5.11 6.95
CA MET A 16 -4.25 5.20 6.37
C MET A 16 -4.16 6.50 5.57
N ALA A 17 -3.35 7.45 6.01
CA ALA A 17 -3.29 8.75 5.35
C ALA A 17 -1.83 9.18 5.11
N GLY A 18 -1.62 10.15 4.22
CA GLY A 18 -0.29 10.66 3.91
C GLY A 18 -0.14 11.12 2.46
N PRO A 19 1.01 11.71 2.12
CA PRO A 19 1.25 12.24 0.80
C PRO A 19 1.42 11.14 -0.25
N CYS A 20 1.16 11.46 -1.51
CA CYS A 20 1.43 10.53 -2.61
C CYS A 20 2.93 10.20 -2.73
N SER A 21 3.80 11.17 -2.46
CA SER A 21 5.25 11.05 -2.58
C SER A 21 5.93 11.62 -1.35
N ILE A 22 6.97 10.96 -0.88
CA ILE A 22 7.90 11.48 0.13
C ILE A 22 8.95 12.32 -0.60
N GLU A 23 8.96 13.62 -0.34
CA GLU A 23 9.79 14.58 -1.06
C GLU A 23 10.95 15.13 -0.22
N ASN A 24 10.69 15.46 1.04
CA ASN A 24 11.66 15.99 1.97
C ASN A 24 11.25 15.81 3.43
N GLU A 25 12.17 16.08 4.36
CA GLU A 25 12.00 15.88 5.80
C GLU A 25 10.91 16.80 6.38
N GLU A 26 10.87 18.06 5.95
CA GLU A 26 9.88 19.03 6.43
C GLU A 26 8.43 18.59 6.14
N GLN A 27 8.19 18.07 4.91
CA GLN A 27 6.89 17.50 4.53
C GLN A 27 6.53 16.33 5.44
N VAL A 28 7.49 15.44 5.69
CA VAL A 28 7.26 14.24 6.52
C VAL A 28 6.93 14.65 7.95
N GLU A 29 7.73 15.52 8.56
CA GLU A 29 7.53 15.97 9.94
C GLU A 29 6.19 16.67 10.14
N LYS A 30 5.82 17.57 9.24
CA LYS A 30 4.51 18.24 9.27
C LYS A 30 3.35 17.23 9.14
N THR A 31 3.49 16.26 8.25
CA THR A 31 2.47 15.23 8.07
C THR A 31 2.37 14.33 9.30
N VAL A 32 3.47 13.87 9.84
CA VAL A 32 3.53 13.05 11.05
C VAL A 32 2.90 13.79 12.24
N ALA A 33 3.24 15.05 12.45
CA ALA A 33 2.66 15.87 13.51
C ALA A 33 1.13 16.00 13.37
N PHE A 34 0.65 16.25 12.15
CA PHE A 34 -0.77 16.33 11.84
C PHE A 34 -1.49 15.00 12.10
N LEU A 35 -0.97 13.89 11.57
CA LEU A 35 -1.59 12.57 11.74
C LEU A 35 -1.66 12.17 13.21
N ARG A 36 -0.58 12.41 13.96
CA ARG A 36 -0.55 12.15 15.40
C ARG A 36 -1.62 12.94 16.14
N ALA A 37 -1.79 14.23 15.83
CA ALA A 37 -2.81 15.08 16.42
C ALA A 37 -4.24 14.59 16.12
N GLN A 38 -4.44 13.92 14.98
CA GLN A 38 -5.73 13.31 14.58
C GLN A 38 -5.89 11.87 15.08
N GLY A 39 -4.95 11.32 15.84
CA GLY A 39 -4.99 9.92 16.30
C GLY A 39 -4.77 8.89 15.18
N VAL A 40 -4.32 9.31 14.00
CA VAL A 40 -4.02 8.39 12.89
C VAL A 40 -2.65 7.76 13.11
N ARG A 41 -2.59 6.44 13.07
CA ARG A 41 -1.40 5.67 13.42
C ARG A 41 -0.74 4.94 12.25
N MET A 42 -1.23 5.18 11.03
CA MET A 42 -0.65 4.61 9.82
C MET A 42 -0.47 5.71 8.77
N MET A 43 0.77 5.88 8.30
CA MET A 43 1.11 6.85 7.26
C MET A 43 1.53 6.13 5.99
N ARG A 44 0.89 6.50 4.87
CA ARG A 44 1.31 6.05 3.55
C ARG A 44 2.16 7.11 2.87
N GLY A 45 3.16 6.69 2.12
CA GLY A 45 4.00 7.60 1.33
C GLY A 45 4.89 6.84 0.38
N GLY A 46 4.96 7.25 -0.88
CA GLY A 46 5.78 6.58 -1.88
C GLY A 46 7.20 7.15 -1.91
N VAL A 47 8.20 6.34 -1.66
CA VAL A 47 9.63 6.68 -1.82
C VAL A 47 10.17 6.27 -3.19
N PHE A 48 9.53 5.30 -3.84
CA PHE A 48 9.69 4.97 -5.23
C PHE A 48 8.41 5.30 -5.99
N LYS A 49 8.52 5.93 -7.16
CA LYS A 49 7.35 6.41 -7.91
C LYS A 49 7.37 5.91 -9.35
N PRO A 50 6.39 5.05 -9.74
CA PRO A 50 6.21 4.69 -11.14
C PRO A 50 5.69 5.91 -11.90
N ARG A 51 6.44 6.38 -12.90
CA ARG A 51 6.08 7.54 -13.71
C ARG A 51 6.00 7.19 -15.19
N SER A 52 5.02 7.74 -15.87
CA SER A 52 4.89 7.61 -17.33
C SER A 52 5.94 8.43 -18.06
N SER A 53 6.40 9.55 -17.48
CA SER A 53 7.48 10.37 -18.02
C SER A 53 8.82 10.03 -17.36
N PRO A 54 9.89 9.81 -18.13
CA PRO A 54 11.23 9.58 -17.59
C PRO A 54 11.82 10.82 -16.89
N TYR A 55 11.28 11.99 -17.17
CA TYR A 55 11.74 13.29 -16.61
C TYR A 55 11.03 13.64 -15.30
N ALA A 56 9.99 12.89 -14.91
CA ALA A 56 9.28 13.12 -13.65
C ALA A 56 10.08 12.63 -12.44
N PHE A 57 9.84 13.25 -11.29
CA PHE A 57 10.42 12.82 -10.01
C PHE A 57 10.09 11.34 -9.71
N ARG A 58 11.11 10.52 -9.60
CA ARG A 58 10.98 9.06 -9.42
C ARG A 58 10.94 8.61 -7.97
N GLY A 59 10.97 9.54 -7.04
CA GLY A 59 10.98 9.29 -5.61
C GLY A 59 12.33 9.60 -4.97
N SER A 60 12.33 9.60 -3.64
CA SER A 60 13.51 9.88 -2.80
C SER A 60 14.38 8.63 -2.53
N GLY A 61 13.93 7.46 -2.98
CA GLY A 61 14.66 6.19 -2.84
C GLY A 61 14.81 5.73 -1.38
N ILE A 62 15.84 4.93 -1.15
CA ILE A 62 16.11 4.32 0.18
C ILE A 62 16.47 5.37 1.22
N ASP A 63 17.18 6.43 0.87
CA ASP A 63 17.51 7.49 1.85
C ASP A 63 16.24 8.23 2.30
N GLY A 64 15.33 8.51 1.38
CA GLY A 64 14.01 9.03 1.73
C GLY A 64 13.19 8.08 2.58
N LEU A 65 13.31 6.74 2.36
CA LEU A 65 12.66 5.74 3.20
C LEU A 65 13.21 5.74 4.62
N LYS A 66 14.51 5.82 4.80
CA LYS A 66 15.15 5.88 6.12
C LYS A 66 14.70 7.11 6.91
N MET A 67 14.70 8.27 6.28
CA MET A 67 14.21 9.52 6.86
C MET A 67 12.73 9.38 7.24
N PHE A 68 11.88 8.90 6.35
CA PHE A 68 10.46 8.66 6.57
C PHE A 68 10.23 7.70 7.75
N ALA A 69 10.93 6.56 7.77
CA ALA A 69 10.83 5.58 8.84
C ALA A 69 11.24 6.14 10.20
N ASN A 70 12.34 6.90 10.27
CA ASN A 70 12.81 7.51 11.52
C ASN A 70 11.79 8.48 12.10
N SER A 71 11.20 9.35 11.27
CA SER A 71 10.18 10.32 11.71
C SER A 71 8.92 9.63 12.21
N CYS A 72 8.43 8.61 11.48
CA CYS A 72 7.25 7.86 11.87
C CYS A 72 7.45 7.03 13.13
N ARG A 73 8.58 6.34 13.27
CA ARG A 73 8.90 5.53 14.47
C ARG A 73 8.94 6.38 15.74
N LYS A 74 9.53 7.57 15.71
CA LYS A 74 9.53 8.51 16.85
C LYS A 74 8.12 8.91 17.29
N ALA A 75 7.17 8.88 16.37
CA ALA A 75 5.77 9.24 16.61
C ALA A 75 4.84 8.06 16.91
N GLY A 76 5.33 6.80 16.85
CA GLY A 76 4.51 5.59 16.97
C GLY A 76 3.56 5.39 15.79
N ILE A 77 3.96 5.83 14.59
CA ILE A 77 3.19 5.71 13.35
C ILE A 77 3.81 4.60 12.48
N LYS A 78 2.99 3.66 12.02
CA LYS A 78 3.36 2.60 11.09
C LYS A 78 3.40 3.12 9.67
N ILE A 79 4.31 2.62 8.85
CA ILE A 79 4.47 3.10 7.48
C ILE A 79 4.05 2.08 6.42
N ILE A 80 3.43 2.63 5.37
CA ILE A 80 3.01 1.90 4.19
C ILE A 80 3.69 2.55 2.99
N THR A 81 4.47 1.79 2.25
CA THR A 81 5.15 2.32 1.06
C THR A 81 5.16 1.31 -0.08
N GLU A 82 5.14 1.85 -1.31
CA GLU A 82 5.11 1.03 -2.52
C GLU A 82 6.47 0.42 -2.80
N VAL A 83 6.49 -0.91 -3.00
CA VAL A 83 7.60 -1.67 -3.57
C VAL A 83 7.32 -1.93 -5.04
N MET A 84 8.32 -1.78 -5.90
CA MET A 84 8.14 -1.86 -7.36
C MET A 84 8.91 -3.03 -7.99
N GLN A 85 9.97 -3.49 -7.34
CA GLN A 85 10.89 -4.50 -7.84
C GLN A 85 11.30 -5.45 -6.71
N VAL A 86 11.62 -6.68 -7.07
CA VAL A 86 12.01 -7.73 -6.10
C VAL A 86 13.24 -7.30 -5.30
N GLU A 87 14.22 -6.71 -5.96
CA GLU A 87 15.50 -6.30 -5.36
C GLU A 87 15.34 -5.18 -4.30
N GLN A 88 14.20 -4.50 -4.29
CA GLN A 88 13.90 -3.47 -3.30
C GLN A 88 13.41 -4.07 -1.97
N ILE A 89 12.88 -5.29 -1.97
CA ILE A 89 12.27 -5.90 -0.78
C ILE A 89 13.28 -5.93 0.37
N ASP A 90 14.45 -6.50 0.16
CA ASP A 90 15.47 -6.62 1.20
C ASP A 90 15.96 -5.27 1.70
N GLN A 91 16.13 -4.30 0.80
CA GLN A 91 16.57 -2.95 1.15
C GLN A 91 15.55 -2.16 1.97
N MET A 92 14.26 -2.44 1.75
CA MET A 92 13.15 -1.76 2.41
C MET A 92 12.71 -2.45 3.70
N TYR A 93 13.02 -3.74 3.85
CA TYR A 93 12.44 -4.64 4.84
C TYR A 93 12.48 -4.11 6.27
N GLU A 94 13.63 -3.59 6.72
CA GLU A 94 13.77 -3.06 8.08
C GLU A 94 12.98 -1.77 8.36
N TYR A 95 12.59 -1.06 7.30
CA TYR A 95 11.99 0.27 7.41
C TYR A 95 10.48 0.26 7.22
N VAL A 96 9.93 -0.76 6.58
CA VAL A 96 8.51 -0.84 6.16
C VAL A 96 7.70 -1.67 7.13
N ASP A 97 6.51 -1.24 7.49
CA ASP A 97 5.56 -2.05 8.27
C ASP A 97 4.56 -2.78 7.34
N ILE A 98 4.18 -2.17 6.23
CA ILE A 98 3.29 -2.76 5.21
C ILE A 98 3.86 -2.47 3.82
N PHE A 99 4.14 -3.51 3.04
CA PHE A 99 4.46 -3.37 1.64
C PHE A 99 3.21 -3.07 0.82
N GLN A 100 3.24 -2.04 -0.01
CA GLN A 100 2.16 -1.77 -0.95
C GLN A 100 2.57 -2.22 -2.36
N VAL A 101 1.71 -3.02 -3.00
CA VAL A 101 1.81 -3.33 -4.43
C VAL A 101 0.88 -2.38 -5.18
N GLY A 102 1.45 -1.53 -6.01
CA GLY A 102 0.69 -0.56 -6.81
C GLY A 102 -0.12 -1.21 -7.92
N ALA A 103 -1.17 -0.55 -8.39
CA ALA A 103 -2.06 -1.06 -9.43
C ALA A 103 -1.35 -1.43 -10.75
N ARG A 104 -0.20 -0.83 -11.05
CA ARG A 104 0.63 -1.18 -12.23
C ARG A 104 1.39 -2.48 -12.07
N ASN A 105 1.58 -2.92 -10.83
CA ASN A 105 2.27 -4.17 -10.46
C ASN A 105 1.29 -5.24 -9.92
N ALA A 106 -0.02 -5.02 -10.05
CA ALA A 106 -1.02 -5.96 -9.53
C ALA A 106 -0.87 -7.38 -10.09
N LEU A 107 -0.36 -7.52 -11.32
CA LEU A 107 -0.10 -8.79 -12.00
C LEU A 107 1.41 -9.06 -12.20
N ASN A 108 2.27 -8.42 -11.42
CA ASN A 108 3.69 -8.73 -11.39
C ASN A 108 3.92 -9.95 -10.48
N PHE A 109 3.69 -11.14 -11.03
CA PHE A 109 3.70 -12.39 -10.26
C PHE A 109 5.05 -12.66 -9.58
N ASN A 110 6.17 -12.30 -10.21
CA ASN A 110 7.49 -12.43 -9.58
C ASN A 110 7.62 -11.59 -8.31
N LEU A 111 7.06 -10.38 -8.33
CA LEU A 111 7.03 -9.51 -7.14
C LEU A 111 6.09 -10.07 -6.06
N LEU A 112 4.92 -10.60 -6.47
CA LEU A 112 3.95 -11.21 -5.55
C LEU A 112 4.52 -12.45 -4.88
N ASP A 113 5.18 -13.34 -5.63
CA ASP A 113 5.88 -14.52 -5.11
C ASP A 113 6.97 -14.15 -4.10
N ALA A 114 7.74 -13.11 -4.40
CA ALA A 114 8.80 -12.64 -3.51
C ALA A 114 8.24 -12.05 -2.21
N LEU A 115 7.16 -11.27 -2.29
CA LEU A 115 6.46 -10.74 -1.12
C LEU A 115 5.77 -11.82 -0.29
N GLY A 116 5.29 -12.89 -0.96
CA GLY A 116 4.74 -14.07 -0.30
C GLY A 116 5.73 -14.81 0.60
N LYS A 117 7.03 -14.64 0.37
CA LYS A 117 8.12 -15.21 1.20
C LYS A 117 8.51 -14.33 2.38
N THR A 118 7.90 -13.18 2.53
CA THR A 118 8.13 -12.27 3.66
C THR A 118 7.06 -12.49 4.75
N ASP A 119 7.33 -12.02 5.95
CA ASP A 119 6.37 -12.03 7.07
C ASP A 119 5.65 -10.69 7.25
N LYS A 120 5.85 -9.75 6.33
CA LYS A 120 5.24 -8.43 6.41
C LYS A 120 3.91 -8.35 5.66
N PRO A 121 2.92 -7.63 6.20
CA PRO A 121 1.65 -7.41 5.51
C PRO A 121 1.84 -6.80 4.12
N VAL A 122 1.03 -7.28 3.17
CA VAL A 122 1.01 -6.81 1.78
C VAL A 122 -0.34 -6.15 1.48
N LEU A 123 -0.33 -4.85 1.18
CA LEU A 123 -1.49 -4.13 0.67
C LEU A 123 -1.48 -4.20 -0.85
N LEU A 124 -2.40 -4.97 -1.41
CA LEU A 124 -2.49 -5.26 -2.83
C LEU A 124 -3.59 -4.41 -3.48
N LYS A 125 -3.19 -3.46 -4.33
CA LYS A 125 -4.11 -2.60 -5.07
C LYS A 125 -4.64 -3.30 -6.31
N ARG A 126 -5.96 -3.24 -6.52
CA ARG A 126 -6.61 -3.69 -7.74
C ARG A 126 -5.98 -3.05 -8.97
N GLY A 127 -5.76 -3.84 -10.02
CA GLY A 127 -5.26 -3.36 -11.31
C GLY A 127 -6.22 -2.32 -11.93
N MET A 128 -5.68 -1.40 -12.73
CA MET A 128 -6.47 -0.30 -13.32
C MET A 128 -7.59 -0.78 -14.25
N SER A 129 -7.46 -1.96 -14.83
CA SER A 129 -8.48 -2.64 -15.65
C SER A 129 -8.70 -4.07 -15.15
N GLY A 130 -8.32 -4.32 -13.88
CA GLY A 130 -8.36 -5.66 -13.28
C GLY A 130 -9.76 -6.01 -12.79
N THR A 131 -10.15 -7.27 -13.00
CA THR A 131 -11.36 -7.85 -12.43
C THR A 131 -11.18 -8.13 -10.94
N ILE A 132 -12.28 -8.41 -10.25
CA ILE A 132 -12.24 -8.89 -8.85
C ILE A 132 -11.51 -10.23 -8.77
N GLU A 133 -11.73 -11.12 -9.74
CA GLU A 133 -11.08 -12.43 -9.77
C GLU A 133 -9.56 -12.32 -9.96
N GLU A 134 -9.10 -11.41 -10.82
CA GLU A 134 -7.66 -11.16 -10.97
C GLU A 134 -7.03 -10.62 -9.68
N LEU A 135 -7.74 -9.77 -8.93
CA LEU A 135 -7.26 -9.29 -7.62
C LEU A 135 -7.16 -10.44 -6.60
N LEU A 136 -8.16 -11.31 -6.55
CA LEU A 136 -8.16 -12.47 -5.65
C LEU A 136 -7.08 -13.48 -6.07
N SER A 137 -6.92 -13.76 -7.36
CA SER A 137 -5.86 -14.62 -7.87
C SER A 137 -4.47 -14.05 -7.58
N ALA A 138 -4.29 -12.73 -7.69
CA ALA A 138 -3.04 -12.08 -7.31
C ALA A 138 -2.76 -12.20 -5.80
N ALA A 139 -3.78 -12.17 -4.95
CA ALA A 139 -3.65 -12.45 -3.52
C ALA A 139 -3.21 -13.90 -3.25
N GLU A 140 -3.71 -14.87 -4.03
CA GLU A 140 -3.30 -16.27 -3.93
C GLU A 140 -1.81 -16.48 -4.23
N TYR A 141 -1.20 -15.70 -5.13
CA TYR A 141 0.25 -15.76 -5.34
C TYR A 141 1.04 -15.42 -4.07
N VAL A 142 0.60 -14.41 -3.31
CA VAL A 142 1.22 -14.05 -2.04
C VAL A 142 0.95 -15.13 -1.00
N PHE A 143 -0.30 -15.59 -0.90
CA PHE A 143 -0.73 -16.60 0.07
C PHE A 143 -0.02 -17.95 -0.13
N SER A 144 0.07 -18.43 -1.36
CA SER A 144 0.67 -19.73 -1.69
C SER A 144 2.16 -19.83 -1.39
N ASN A 145 2.84 -18.69 -1.24
CA ASN A 145 4.24 -18.61 -0.82
C ASN A 145 4.41 -18.48 0.71
N GLY A 146 3.31 -18.51 1.49
CA GLY A 146 3.31 -18.58 2.94
C GLY A 146 2.94 -17.30 3.69
N ASN A 147 2.68 -16.18 3.00
CA ASN A 147 2.27 -14.93 3.62
C ASN A 147 0.73 -14.76 3.58
N GLU A 148 0.11 -14.95 4.72
CA GLU A 148 -1.35 -14.80 4.89
C GLU A 148 -1.78 -13.36 5.23
N GLN A 149 -0.83 -12.44 5.45
CA GLN A 149 -1.10 -11.08 5.87
C GLN A 149 -1.36 -10.17 4.66
N ILE A 150 -2.49 -10.36 4.01
CA ILE A 150 -2.86 -9.65 2.78
C ILE A 150 -4.01 -8.70 3.05
N ILE A 151 -3.94 -7.49 2.48
CA ILE A 151 -4.96 -6.45 2.53
C ILE A 151 -5.34 -6.12 1.09
N LEU A 152 -6.60 -6.32 0.72
CA LEU A 152 -7.09 -5.95 -0.60
C LEU A 152 -7.43 -4.46 -0.64
N CYS A 153 -7.17 -3.81 -1.78
CA CYS A 153 -7.43 -2.38 -1.93
C CYS A 153 -8.18 -2.08 -3.23
N GLU A 154 -9.43 -1.64 -3.09
CA GLU A 154 -10.16 -0.99 -4.18
C GLU A 154 -9.67 0.45 -4.32
N ARG A 155 -9.22 0.83 -5.53
CA ARG A 155 -8.62 2.14 -5.82
C ARG A 155 -9.16 2.81 -7.08
N GLY A 156 -10.24 2.31 -7.61
CA GLY A 156 -10.82 2.75 -8.87
C GLY A 156 -10.25 2.03 -10.09
N ILE A 157 -11.08 1.91 -11.10
CA ILE A 157 -10.77 1.27 -12.37
C ILE A 157 -10.93 2.26 -13.52
N ARG A 158 -10.26 1.99 -14.64
CA ARG A 158 -10.50 2.69 -15.91
C ARG A 158 -11.81 2.22 -16.50
N THR A 159 -12.62 3.18 -16.92
CA THR A 159 -13.86 2.94 -17.64
C THR A 159 -13.83 3.70 -18.97
N TYR A 160 -14.94 3.70 -19.70
CA TYR A 160 -15.11 4.53 -20.89
C TYR A 160 -15.19 6.03 -20.58
N GLU A 161 -15.50 6.40 -19.32
CA GLU A 161 -15.59 7.80 -18.90
C GLU A 161 -14.18 8.44 -18.85
N LYS A 162 -14.05 9.64 -19.41
CA LYS A 162 -12.78 10.37 -19.55
C LYS A 162 -12.75 11.70 -18.79
N ALA A 163 -13.88 12.11 -18.22
CA ALA A 163 -13.97 13.34 -17.44
C ALA A 163 -13.16 13.25 -16.12
N TYR A 164 -12.92 12.04 -15.64
CA TYR A 164 -12.09 11.75 -14.47
C TYR A 164 -11.17 10.56 -14.74
N ARG A 165 -10.16 10.43 -13.92
CA ARG A 165 -9.08 9.45 -14.14
C ARG A 165 -9.51 7.99 -13.95
N ASN A 166 -10.28 7.71 -12.90
CA ASN A 166 -10.74 6.38 -12.54
C ASN A 166 -12.13 6.45 -11.91
N THR A 167 -12.90 5.39 -12.08
CA THR A 167 -14.18 5.18 -11.40
C THR A 167 -13.95 4.32 -10.16
N LEU A 168 -14.24 4.86 -8.97
CA LEU A 168 -14.19 4.09 -7.73
C LEU A 168 -15.36 3.10 -7.69
N ASP A 169 -15.04 1.81 -7.67
CA ASP A 169 -16.03 0.73 -7.68
C ASP A 169 -16.35 0.28 -6.25
N LEU A 170 -17.24 1.00 -5.58
CA LEU A 170 -17.66 0.64 -4.23
C LEU A 170 -18.41 -0.69 -4.15
N ASN A 171 -18.97 -1.19 -5.28
CA ASN A 171 -19.61 -2.50 -5.31
C ASN A 171 -18.60 -3.65 -5.17
N ALA A 172 -17.33 -3.40 -5.48
CA ALA A 172 -16.29 -4.39 -5.25
C ALA A 172 -16.11 -4.75 -3.76
N VAL A 173 -16.38 -3.81 -2.85
CA VAL A 173 -16.16 -4.02 -1.40
C VAL A 173 -17.00 -5.16 -0.84
N PRO A 174 -18.35 -5.17 -0.95
CA PRO A 174 -19.16 -6.27 -0.46
C PRO A 174 -18.82 -7.61 -1.15
N ILE A 175 -18.53 -7.58 -2.46
CA ILE A 175 -18.18 -8.79 -3.22
C ILE A 175 -16.86 -9.39 -2.72
N LEU A 176 -15.84 -8.57 -2.49
CA LEU A 176 -14.55 -9.03 -1.94
C LEU A 176 -14.71 -9.59 -0.52
N LYS A 177 -15.56 -8.97 0.30
CA LYS A 177 -15.85 -9.46 1.66
C LYS A 177 -16.68 -10.74 1.69
N GLU A 178 -17.48 -11.01 0.68
CA GLU A 178 -18.21 -12.27 0.50
C GLU A 178 -17.27 -13.39 0.05
N LYS A 179 -16.37 -13.09 -0.90
CA LYS A 179 -15.49 -14.09 -1.54
C LYS A 179 -14.20 -14.36 -0.74
N SER A 180 -13.86 -13.52 0.25
CA SER A 180 -12.60 -13.62 0.98
C SER A 180 -12.74 -13.13 2.42
N HIS A 181 -11.93 -13.71 3.31
CA HIS A 181 -11.79 -13.25 4.71
C HIS A 181 -10.83 -12.04 4.84
N LEU A 182 -10.16 -11.66 3.76
CA LEU A 182 -9.15 -10.61 3.77
C LEU A 182 -9.77 -9.23 4.01
N PRO A 183 -9.11 -8.34 4.77
CA PRO A 183 -9.57 -6.97 4.94
C PRO A 183 -9.53 -6.20 3.63
N VAL A 184 -10.51 -5.32 3.44
CA VAL A 184 -10.64 -4.48 2.25
C VAL A 184 -10.46 -3.02 2.61
N VAL A 185 -9.54 -2.34 1.92
CA VAL A 185 -9.28 -0.89 2.00
C VAL A 185 -9.83 -0.22 0.76
N VAL A 186 -10.34 0.99 0.92
CA VAL A 186 -10.75 1.88 -0.17
C VAL A 186 -9.80 3.06 -0.23
N ASP A 187 -9.18 3.29 -1.42
CA ASP A 187 -8.28 4.41 -1.71
C ASP A 187 -8.92 5.28 -2.81
N PRO A 188 -9.72 6.32 -2.46
CA PRO A 188 -10.48 7.15 -3.38
C PRO A 188 -9.63 8.07 -4.26
#